data_ce8fd0a37a7519c4fe285a2d4ef23cd9
#
_entry.id   ce8fd0a37a7519c4fe285a2d4ef23cd9
#
_cell.length_a   1.000
_cell.length_b   1.000
_cell.length_c   1.000
_cell.angle_alpha   90.00
_cell.angle_beta   90.00
_cell.angle_gamma   90.00
#
_symmetry.space_group_name_H-M   'P 1'
#
loop_
_entity.id
_entity.type
_entity.pdbx_description
1 polymer ?
#
loop_
_entity_poly.entity_id
_entity_poly.type
_entity_poly.pdbx_seq_one_letter_code
_entity_poly.pdbx_strand_id
1 'polypeptide(L)'
;KLSDITVSMELLKAKDITRQSPKDLTDVLKNISGVDVTDRQPSVRGGTGWTYGVGSRCLILVDGMSVLTPGSGEINWNMIPMENVDQVEVLKGASSVLYGSSALNGLIHVKTKRPGLDPVTQVNVQGGLYGKPRQDGTPLYGGLDLSHSRRIKNFDLTVGANTFLDDGYRQDNYNRRVRVGGNLTYHDPRVQGLNYGVNVNYLYNDYTGFFIWRSPEEPYIQSPLANMGRRENTFYIDPFLNYTNSEKGTTHRFKGRFFHRGSRIITHTTDKSLFDITNNMGFDISSVPEIIN
;
A
#
# COMPACT_ATOMS: atom_id res chain seq x y z
N LYS A 1 -20.71 -0.06 20.35
CA LYS A 1 -21.34 -1.13 19.54
C LYS A 1 -21.36 -0.68 18.09
N LEU A 2 -21.27 -1.62 17.11
CA LEU A 2 -21.37 -1.31 15.68
C LEU A 2 -22.72 -0.64 15.33
N SER A 3 -23.75 -0.88 16.12
CA SER A 3 -25.09 -0.29 15.98
C SER A 3 -25.16 1.21 16.24
N ASP A 4 -24.14 1.79 16.86
CA ASP A 4 -24.14 3.19 17.29
C ASP A 4 -23.40 4.09 16.27
N ILE A 5 -22.87 3.48 15.18
CA ILE A 5 -22.16 4.19 14.12
C ILE A 5 -23.19 4.57 13.04
N THR A 6 -23.41 5.85 12.83
CA THR A 6 -24.31 6.39 11.79
C THR A 6 -23.78 6.21 10.37
N VAL A 7 -22.56 5.70 10.20
CA VAL A 7 -21.89 5.50 8.91
C VAL A 7 -21.87 4.01 8.59
N SER A 8 -22.23 3.65 7.34
CA SER A 8 -22.16 2.27 6.86
C SER A 8 -20.70 1.79 6.88
N MET A 9 -20.45 0.71 7.61
CA MET A 9 -19.12 0.11 7.75
C MET A 9 -19.13 -1.34 7.30
N GLU A 10 -18.09 -1.75 6.59
CA GLU A 10 -17.84 -3.15 6.24
C GLU A 10 -16.52 -3.59 6.83
N LEU A 11 -16.50 -4.83 7.36
CA LEU A 11 -15.35 -5.42 8.03
C LEU A 11 -14.95 -6.71 7.31
N LEU A 12 -13.70 -6.77 6.85
CA LEU A 12 -13.09 -7.96 6.29
C LEU A 12 -12.02 -8.48 7.26
N LYS A 13 -12.09 -9.75 7.60
CA LYS A 13 -11.12 -10.41 8.46
C LYS A 13 -9.99 -11.03 7.64
N ALA A 14 -8.84 -11.24 8.27
CA ALA A 14 -7.67 -11.88 7.66
C ALA A 14 -8.00 -13.15 6.89
N LYS A 15 -8.88 -14.02 7.44
CA LYS A 15 -9.31 -15.27 6.79
C LYS A 15 -9.98 -15.03 5.43
N ASP A 16 -10.81 -14.01 5.33
CA ASP A 16 -11.54 -13.71 4.10
C ASP A 16 -10.61 -13.08 3.05
N ILE A 17 -9.63 -12.30 3.50
CA ILE A 17 -8.58 -11.71 2.68
C ILE A 17 -7.66 -12.81 2.12
N THR A 18 -7.15 -13.69 2.98
CA THR A 18 -6.21 -14.75 2.57
C THR A 18 -6.84 -15.73 1.56
N ARG A 19 -8.15 -16.01 1.67
CA ARG A 19 -8.87 -16.89 0.72
C ARG A 19 -8.87 -16.35 -0.72
N GLN A 20 -8.75 -15.05 -0.89
CA GLN A 20 -8.77 -14.42 -2.21
C GLN A 20 -7.38 -14.43 -2.87
N SER A 21 -6.31 -14.81 -2.15
CA SER A 21 -4.92 -14.76 -2.62
C SER A 21 -4.58 -13.45 -3.35
N PRO A 22 -4.86 -12.26 -2.74
CA PRO A 22 -4.76 -10.99 -3.41
C PRO A 22 -3.29 -10.61 -3.64
N LYS A 23 -2.99 -9.96 -4.77
CA LYS A 23 -1.67 -9.38 -5.04
C LYS A 23 -1.39 -8.16 -4.16
N ASP A 24 -2.41 -7.37 -3.93
CA ASP A 24 -2.42 -6.23 -3.00
C ASP A 24 -3.85 -5.94 -2.49
N LEU A 25 -4.00 -4.92 -1.65
CA LEU A 25 -5.30 -4.58 -1.08
C LEU A 25 -6.35 -4.16 -2.12
N THR A 26 -5.94 -3.69 -3.31
CA THR A 26 -6.90 -3.29 -4.35
C THR A 26 -7.77 -4.45 -4.82
N ASP A 27 -7.21 -5.66 -4.88
CA ASP A 27 -7.97 -6.85 -5.27
C ASP A 27 -9.04 -7.22 -4.24
N VAL A 28 -8.74 -7.00 -2.96
CA VAL A 28 -9.70 -7.20 -1.86
C VAL A 28 -10.83 -6.18 -1.93
N LEU A 29 -10.49 -4.91 -2.17
CA LEU A 29 -11.45 -3.80 -2.19
C LEU A 29 -12.46 -3.90 -3.32
N LYS A 30 -12.08 -4.44 -4.48
CA LYS A 30 -12.99 -4.66 -5.63
C LYS A 30 -14.17 -5.57 -5.30
N ASN A 31 -14.04 -6.41 -4.28
CA ASN A 31 -15.08 -7.34 -3.84
C ASN A 31 -15.99 -6.74 -2.76
N ILE A 32 -15.77 -5.49 -2.38
CA ILE A 32 -16.58 -4.80 -1.38
C ILE A 32 -17.72 -4.05 -2.07
N SER A 33 -18.96 -4.31 -1.67
CA SER A 33 -20.13 -3.62 -2.21
C SER A 33 -20.00 -2.10 -2.08
N GLY A 34 -20.23 -1.38 -3.17
CA GLY A 34 -20.14 0.09 -3.20
C GLY A 34 -18.73 0.66 -3.08
N VAL A 35 -17.71 -0.17 -3.28
CA VAL A 35 -16.33 0.25 -3.47
C VAL A 35 -15.88 -0.16 -4.87
N ASP A 36 -15.42 0.78 -5.65
CA ASP A 36 -14.80 0.56 -6.94
C ASP A 36 -13.33 0.99 -6.91
N VAL A 37 -12.47 0.31 -7.65
CA VAL A 37 -11.05 0.65 -7.75
C VAL A 37 -10.68 0.76 -9.22
N THR A 38 -10.61 1.99 -9.71
CA THR A 38 -10.20 2.31 -11.07
C THR A 38 -8.82 2.95 -11.06
N ASP A 39 -7.92 2.46 -11.89
CA ASP A 39 -6.53 2.93 -11.98
C ASP A 39 -5.84 3.04 -10.60
N ARG A 40 -6.07 2.03 -9.75
CA ARG A 40 -5.57 1.97 -8.37
C ARG A 40 -6.08 3.09 -7.44
N GLN A 41 -7.17 3.77 -7.83
CA GLN A 41 -7.83 4.77 -7.00
C GLN A 41 -9.17 4.23 -6.49
N PRO A 42 -9.36 4.14 -5.18
CA PRO A 42 -10.62 3.68 -4.61
C PRO A 42 -11.67 4.79 -4.70
N SER A 43 -12.83 4.40 -5.16
CA SER A 43 -14.05 5.21 -5.16
C SER A 43 -15.07 4.54 -4.26
N VAL A 44 -15.63 5.28 -3.33
CA VAL A 44 -16.66 4.78 -2.42
C VAL A 44 -17.99 5.44 -2.76
N ARG A 45 -19.03 4.62 -3.01
CA ARG A 45 -20.37 5.08 -3.38
C ARG A 45 -20.42 6.02 -4.58
N GLY A 46 -19.58 5.78 -5.60
CA GLY A 46 -19.53 6.58 -6.81
C GLY A 46 -18.86 7.95 -6.66
N GLY A 47 -18.23 8.22 -5.52
CA GLY A 47 -17.40 9.42 -5.34
C GLY A 47 -16.14 9.35 -6.19
N THR A 48 -15.61 10.51 -6.66
CA THR A 48 -14.34 10.56 -7.40
C THR A 48 -13.18 10.14 -6.51
N GLY A 49 -12.41 9.11 -6.92
CA GLY A 49 -11.34 8.54 -6.12
C GLY A 49 -10.12 9.44 -5.99
N TRP A 50 -9.68 10.05 -7.09
CA TRP A 50 -8.49 10.89 -7.15
C TRP A 50 -8.72 12.09 -8.06
N THR A 51 -8.07 13.20 -7.74
CA THR A 51 -8.07 14.40 -8.58
C THR A 51 -6.67 14.98 -8.62
N TYR A 52 -6.22 15.38 -9.81
CA TYR A 52 -4.92 16.02 -9.99
C TYR A 52 -4.78 17.24 -9.07
N GLY A 53 -3.67 17.32 -8.35
CA GLY A 53 -3.38 18.39 -7.40
C GLY A 53 -4.10 18.31 -6.06
N VAL A 54 -5.07 17.40 -5.89
CA VAL A 54 -5.82 17.19 -4.64
C VAL A 54 -5.50 15.82 -4.01
N GLY A 55 -5.06 14.87 -4.82
CA GLY A 55 -4.75 13.50 -4.37
C GLY A 55 -6.00 12.63 -4.17
N SER A 56 -5.84 11.57 -3.39
CA SER A 56 -6.94 10.67 -3.07
C SER A 56 -7.96 11.30 -2.12
N ARG A 57 -9.25 11.11 -2.42
CA ARG A 57 -10.37 11.49 -1.55
C ARG A 57 -10.84 10.37 -0.64
N CYS A 58 -10.24 9.20 -0.78
CA CYS A 58 -10.42 8.09 0.12
C CYS A 58 -9.16 7.95 0.96
N LEU A 59 -9.27 8.11 2.26
CA LEU A 59 -8.15 7.99 3.17
C LEU A 59 -7.86 6.53 3.46
N ILE A 60 -6.59 6.13 3.36
CA ILE A 60 -6.16 4.80 3.77
C ILE A 60 -5.21 4.92 4.95
N LEU A 61 -5.54 4.19 6.01
CA LEU A 61 -4.74 4.12 7.23
C LEU A 61 -4.21 2.69 7.43
N VAL A 62 -2.98 2.58 7.87
CA VAL A 62 -2.41 1.37 8.47
C VAL A 62 -2.14 1.66 9.94
N ASP A 63 -2.78 0.94 10.83
CA ASP A 63 -2.72 1.15 12.30
C ASP A 63 -2.98 2.61 12.72
N GLY A 64 -3.83 3.30 11.96
CA GLY A 64 -4.21 4.69 12.21
C GLY A 64 -3.23 5.74 11.67
N MET A 65 -2.25 5.35 10.86
CA MET A 65 -1.32 6.25 10.16
C MET A 65 -1.57 6.22 8.66
N SER A 66 -1.65 7.40 8.03
CA SER A 66 -1.92 7.51 6.59
C SER A 66 -0.81 6.88 5.74
N VAL A 67 -1.19 6.17 4.68
CA VAL A 67 -0.25 5.66 3.65
C VAL A 67 -0.28 6.48 2.36
N LEU A 68 -0.89 7.67 2.41
CA LEU A 68 -0.82 8.62 1.31
C LEU A 68 0.59 9.17 1.17
N THR A 69 1.05 9.28 -0.05
CA THR A 69 2.35 9.88 -0.36
C THR A 69 2.31 11.39 -0.08
N PRO A 70 3.23 11.92 0.73
CA PRO A 70 3.35 13.36 0.89
C PRO A 70 3.56 14.06 -0.45
N GLY A 71 2.88 15.17 -0.66
CA GLY A 71 2.95 15.99 -1.89
C GLY A 71 1.98 15.58 -2.99
N SER A 72 1.92 14.31 -3.41
CA SER A 72 0.98 13.89 -4.47
C SER A 72 -0.38 13.42 -3.95
N GLY A 73 -0.47 13.03 -2.67
CA GLY A 73 -1.68 12.42 -2.10
C GLY A 73 -2.06 11.07 -2.73
N GLU A 74 -1.16 10.45 -3.48
CA GLU A 74 -1.36 9.12 -4.04
C GLU A 74 -1.25 8.04 -2.97
N ILE A 75 -2.01 6.96 -3.16
CA ILE A 75 -1.97 5.81 -2.26
C ILE A 75 -0.78 4.92 -2.63
N ASN A 76 0.11 4.69 -1.69
CA ASN A 76 1.17 3.70 -1.87
C ASN A 76 0.71 2.31 -1.39
N TRP A 77 0.02 1.58 -2.27
CA TRP A 77 -0.54 0.26 -1.99
C TRP A 77 0.52 -0.76 -1.58
N ASN A 78 1.73 -0.62 -2.11
CA ASN A 78 2.83 -1.55 -1.83
C ASN A 78 3.38 -1.39 -0.40
N MET A 79 3.06 -0.27 0.28
CA MET A 79 3.40 -0.06 1.69
C MET A 79 2.49 -0.82 2.66
N ILE A 80 1.34 -1.33 2.20
CA ILE A 80 0.39 -2.04 3.06
C ILE A 80 0.90 -3.47 3.29
N PRO A 81 1.19 -3.86 4.55
CA PRO A 81 1.80 -5.16 4.86
C PRO A 81 0.76 -6.28 4.84
N MET A 82 0.36 -6.74 3.63
CA MET A 82 -0.70 -7.74 3.44
C MET A 82 -0.45 -9.02 4.23
N GLU A 83 0.80 -9.42 4.41
CA GLU A 83 1.23 -10.58 5.23
C GLU A 83 0.90 -10.43 6.72
N ASN A 84 0.79 -9.19 7.19
CA ASN A 84 0.51 -8.86 8.59
C ASN A 84 -0.91 -8.29 8.80
N VAL A 85 -1.77 -8.27 7.80
CA VAL A 85 -3.14 -7.76 7.95
C VAL A 85 -3.96 -8.70 8.81
N ASP A 86 -4.64 -8.15 9.83
CA ASP A 86 -5.62 -8.83 10.66
C ASP A 86 -7.04 -8.56 10.19
N GLN A 87 -7.33 -7.27 9.92
CA GLN A 87 -8.63 -6.84 9.41
C GLN A 87 -8.55 -5.56 8.59
N VAL A 88 -9.52 -5.39 7.71
CA VAL A 88 -9.75 -4.17 6.94
C VAL A 88 -11.14 -3.65 7.24
N GLU A 89 -11.22 -2.41 7.69
CA GLU A 89 -12.46 -1.69 7.97
C GLU A 89 -12.68 -0.66 6.87
N VAL A 90 -13.83 -0.70 6.22
CA VAL A 90 -14.21 0.27 5.18
C VAL A 90 -15.40 1.07 5.66
N LEU A 91 -15.17 2.35 5.93
CA LEU A 91 -16.22 3.31 6.28
C LEU A 91 -16.69 4.00 4.99
N LYS A 92 -17.97 3.83 4.65
CA LYS A 92 -18.56 4.30 3.40
C LYS A 92 -19.29 5.62 3.63
N GLY A 93 -18.61 6.73 3.38
CA GLY A 93 -19.15 8.09 3.52
C GLY A 93 -18.12 9.06 4.07
N ALA A 94 -18.53 10.32 4.19
CA ALA A 94 -17.66 11.39 4.66
C ALA A 94 -17.24 11.16 6.12
N SER A 95 -15.96 11.04 6.34
CA SER A 95 -15.33 10.87 7.65
C SER A 95 -14.30 11.97 7.94
N SER A 96 -14.33 13.04 7.14
CA SER A 96 -13.36 14.14 7.19
C SER A 96 -13.34 14.87 8.53
N VAL A 97 -14.45 14.93 9.25
CA VAL A 97 -14.53 15.55 10.58
C VAL A 97 -13.63 14.84 11.60
N LEU A 98 -13.48 13.51 11.46
CA LEU A 98 -12.68 12.70 12.40
C LEU A 98 -11.26 12.44 11.89
N TYR A 99 -11.06 12.38 10.57
CA TYR A 99 -9.83 11.86 9.96
C TYR A 99 -9.15 12.85 9.00
N GLY A 100 -9.72 14.04 8.81
CA GLY A 100 -9.13 15.09 7.97
C GLY A 100 -9.63 15.07 6.51
N SER A 101 -9.13 16.02 5.73
CA SER A 101 -9.63 16.34 4.38
C SER A 101 -9.57 15.19 3.38
N SER A 102 -8.63 14.27 3.51
CA SER A 102 -8.51 13.12 2.60
C SER A 102 -9.61 12.06 2.79
N ALA A 103 -10.41 12.13 3.85
CA ALA A 103 -11.51 11.19 4.12
C ALA A 103 -12.88 11.71 3.66
N LEU A 104 -12.93 12.38 2.48
CA LEU A 104 -14.16 12.97 1.94
C LEU A 104 -15.16 11.93 1.45
N ASN A 105 -14.68 10.89 0.75
CA ASN A 105 -15.54 9.86 0.16
C ASN A 105 -15.60 8.59 1.00
N GLY A 106 -14.60 8.35 1.82
CA GLY A 106 -14.53 7.17 2.68
C GLY A 106 -13.20 7.01 3.36
N LEU A 107 -13.15 6.02 4.24
CA LEU A 107 -11.97 5.64 4.99
C LEU A 107 -11.78 4.13 4.88
N ILE A 108 -10.56 3.70 4.55
CA ILE A 108 -10.12 2.32 4.59
C ILE A 108 -9.06 2.20 5.68
N HIS A 109 -9.38 1.47 6.74
CA HIS A 109 -8.48 1.27 7.87
C HIS A 109 -7.99 -0.17 7.92
N VAL A 110 -6.73 -0.37 7.66
CA VAL A 110 -6.02 -1.64 7.75
C VAL A 110 -5.44 -1.76 9.16
N LYS A 111 -5.78 -2.82 9.86
CA LYS A 111 -5.21 -3.16 11.16
C LYS A 111 -4.27 -4.33 11.02
N THR A 112 -3.09 -4.22 11.57
CA THR A 112 -2.10 -5.30 11.56
C THR A 112 -2.31 -6.25 12.74
N LYS A 113 -1.84 -7.49 12.57
CA LYS A 113 -1.91 -8.54 13.57
C LYS A 113 -1.24 -8.11 14.86
N ARG A 114 -1.86 -8.48 15.97
CA ARG A 114 -1.27 -8.42 17.30
C ARG A 114 -1.08 -9.83 17.82
N PRO A 115 0.04 -10.13 18.51
CA PRO A 115 0.27 -11.46 19.04
C PRO A 115 -0.83 -11.89 20.02
N GLY A 116 -1.28 -13.13 19.86
CA GLY A 116 -2.09 -13.84 20.85
C GLY A 116 -1.22 -14.44 21.96
N LEU A 117 -1.78 -15.43 22.67
CA LEU A 117 -1.03 -16.18 23.68
C LEU A 117 -0.01 -17.11 23.03
N ASP A 118 -0.37 -17.74 21.92
CA ASP A 118 0.47 -18.66 21.19
C ASP A 118 1.21 -17.96 20.04
N PRO A 119 2.46 -18.35 19.78
CA PRO A 119 3.19 -17.89 18.62
C PRO A 119 2.52 -18.38 17.32
N VAL A 120 2.39 -17.49 16.34
CA VAL A 120 1.83 -17.84 15.03
C VAL A 120 2.83 -17.48 13.93
N THR A 121 3.15 -18.48 13.11
CA THR A 121 3.95 -18.28 11.89
C THR A 121 3.09 -18.61 10.69
N GLN A 122 3.07 -17.75 9.70
CA GLN A 122 2.37 -17.95 8.44
C GLN A 122 3.34 -17.79 7.28
N VAL A 123 3.24 -18.70 6.33
CA VAL A 123 3.97 -18.67 5.06
C VAL A 123 2.93 -18.80 3.96
N ASN A 124 2.96 -17.90 3.02
CA ASN A 124 2.13 -17.96 1.83
C ASN A 124 2.99 -17.87 0.59
N VAL A 125 2.83 -18.82 -0.34
CA VAL A 125 3.52 -18.85 -1.62
C VAL A 125 2.46 -18.77 -2.71
N GLN A 126 2.64 -17.87 -3.63
CA GLN A 126 1.75 -17.71 -4.78
C GLN A 126 2.55 -17.63 -6.06
N GLY A 127 1.96 -18.06 -7.15
CA GLY A 127 2.57 -17.98 -8.47
C GLY A 127 1.60 -18.35 -9.57
N GLY A 128 1.90 -17.90 -10.78
CA GLY A 128 1.08 -18.19 -11.93
C GLY A 128 1.70 -17.70 -13.24
N LEU A 129 0.98 -18.01 -14.31
CA LEU A 129 1.33 -17.68 -15.68
C LEU A 129 0.26 -16.79 -16.28
N TYR A 130 0.66 -15.86 -17.12
CA TYR A 130 -0.30 -15.14 -17.96
C TYR A 130 -0.57 -15.94 -19.24
N GLY A 131 -1.86 -16.18 -19.55
CA GLY A 131 -2.31 -17.18 -20.52
C GLY A 131 -1.99 -16.93 -21.99
N LYS A 132 -1.47 -15.75 -22.38
CA LYS A 132 -0.95 -15.50 -23.72
C LYS A 132 0.51 -15.08 -23.64
N PRO A 133 1.42 -15.78 -24.32
CA PRO A 133 2.80 -15.35 -24.40
C PRO A 133 2.87 -14.01 -25.13
N ARG A 134 3.67 -13.11 -24.60
CA ARG A 134 4.17 -11.96 -25.33
C ARG A 134 5.20 -12.42 -26.35
N GLN A 135 5.68 -11.51 -27.19
CA GLN A 135 6.69 -11.84 -28.22
C GLN A 135 7.94 -12.52 -27.64
N ASP A 136 8.26 -12.31 -26.37
CA ASP A 136 9.50 -12.73 -25.72
C ASP A 136 9.30 -13.74 -24.57
N GLY A 137 8.41 -14.70 -24.69
CA GLY A 137 8.22 -15.78 -23.72
C GLY A 137 6.93 -15.72 -22.91
N THR A 138 6.81 -16.63 -21.94
CA THR A 138 5.64 -16.73 -21.07
C THR A 138 5.84 -15.88 -19.82
N PRO A 139 5.08 -14.79 -19.63
CA PRO A 139 5.23 -13.96 -18.47
C PRO A 139 4.72 -14.67 -17.21
N LEU A 140 5.52 -14.58 -16.15
CA LEU A 140 5.29 -15.21 -14.87
C LEU A 140 5.01 -14.18 -13.81
N TYR A 141 4.30 -14.59 -12.77
CA TYR A 141 4.32 -13.88 -11.50
C TYR A 141 4.50 -14.86 -10.34
N GLY A 142 5.08 -14.38 -9.25
CA GLY A 142 5.25 -15.16 -8.04
C GLY A 142 5.55 -14.29 -6.83
N GLY A 143 5.24 -14.81 -5.66
CA GLY A 143 5.47 -14.11 -4.41
C GLY A 143 5.57 -15.05 -3.23
N LEU A 144 6.26 -14.55 -2.20
CA LEU A 144 6.40 -15.19 -0.91
C LEU A 144 6.05 -14.17 0.18
N ASP A 145 5.13 -14.55 1.06
CA ASP A 145 4.79 -13.82 2.27
C ASP A 145 5.21 -14.62 3.49
N LEU A 146 5.88 -13.96 4.41
CA LEU A 146 6.25 -14.51 5.72
C LEU A 146 5.68 -13.58 6.79
N SER A 147 5.09 -14.17 7.82
CA SER A 147 4.61 -13.43 8.99
C SER A 147 4.84 -14.28 10.24
N HIS A 148 5.41 -13.66 11.28
CA HIS A 148 5.56 -14.27 12.58
C HIS A 148 5.11 -13.29 13.66
N SER A 149 4.27 -13.77 14.58
CA SER A 149 3.82 -12.98 15.72
C SER A 149 3.97 -13.78 17.01
N ARG A 150 4.51 -13.14 18.05
CA ARG A 150 4.78 -13.77 19.33
C ARG A 150 4.74 -12.77 20.48
N ARG A 151 4.16 -13.18 21.61
CA ARG A 151 4.31 -12.49 22.89
C ARG A 151 5.47 -13.07 23.68
N ILE A 152 6.37 -12.22 24.14
CA ILE A 152 7.54 -12.58 24.95
C ILE A 152 7.46 -11.73 26.22
N LYS A 153 6.95 -12.31 27.33
CA LYS A 153 6.67 -11.59 28.57
C LYS A 153 5.79 -10.36 28.31
N ASN A 154 6.34 -9.17 28.49
CA ASN A 154 5.66 -7.90 28.31
C ASN A 154 5.82 -7.31 26.89
N PHE A 155 6.47 -8.03 25.99
CA PHE A 155 6.67 -7.60 24.60
C PHE A 155 5.78 -8.36 23.65
N ASP A 156 5.07 -7.64 22.81
CA ASP A 156 4.39 -8.14 21.63
C ASP A 156 5.27 -7.85 20.40
N LEU A 157 5.67 -8.89 19.69
CA LEU A 157 6.45 -8.80 18.47
C LEU A 157 5.65 -9.37 17.30
N THR A 158 5.55 -8.60 16.24
CA THR A 158 5.08 -9.06 14.92
C THR A 158 6.10 -8.64 13.88
N VAL A 159 6.55 -9.58 13.05
CA VAL A 159 7.44 -9.32 11.92
C VAL A 159 6.85 -9.90 10.65
N GLY A 160 7.12 -9.28 9.53
CA GLY A 160 6.68 -9.74 8.22
C GLY A 160 7.68 -9.41 7.13
N ALA A 161 7.66 -10.24 6.10
CA ALA A 161 8.41 -10.01 4.88
C ALA A 161 7.57 -10.44 3.68
N ASN A 162 7.66 -9.68 2.60
CA ASN A 162 7.02 -9.98 1.33
C ASN A 162 8.03 -9.80 0.20
N THR A 163 8.07 -10.75 -0.71
CA THR A 163 8.70 -10.56 -2.02
C THR A 163 7.71 -10.89 -3.11
N PHE A 164 7.70 -10.11 -4.17
CA PHE A 164 6.80 -10.28 -5.28
C PHE A 164 7.50 -9.92 -6.59
N LEU A 165 7.41 -10.82 -7.56
CA LEU A 165 7.94 -10.67 -8.90
C LEU A 165 6.78 -10.86 -9.86
N ASP A 166 6.60 -9.93 -10.78
CA ASP A 166 5.55 -9.96 -11.79
C ASP A 166 6.12 -9.42 -13.11
N ASP A 167 6.20 -10.25 -14.12
CA ASP A 167 6.65 -9.84 -15.45
C ASP A 167 5.53 -9.12 -16.23
N GLY A 168 4.31 -9.09 -15.68
CA GLY A 168 3.12 -8.51 -16.33
C GLY A 168 2.74 -9.22 -17.62
N TYR A 169 1.52 -9.04 -18.08
CA TYR A 169 1.05 -9.63 -19.34
C TYR A 169 1.31 -8.73 -20.56
N ARG A 170 1.72 -7.49 -20.33
CA ARG A 170 2.09 -6.52 -21.37
C ARG A 170 3.60 -6.39 -21.45
N GLN A 171 4.12 -6.01 -22.59
CA GLN A 171 5.56 -5.79 -22.77
C GLN A 171 6.06 -4.71 -21.82
N ASP A 172 7.22 -4.93 -21.22
CA ASP A 172 7.90 -4.01 -20.31
C ASP A 172 7.07 -3.54 -19.10
N ASN A 173 6.01 -4.29 -18.73
CA ASN A 173 5.17 -3.99 -17.59
C ASN A 173 5.47 -4.96 -16.44
N TYR A 174 6.55 -4.72 -15.73
CA TYR A 174 6.99 -5.56 -14.62
C TYR A 174 6.81 -4.87 -13.26
N ASN A 175 6.79 -5.69 -12.21
CA ASN A 175 6.81 -5.23 -10.81
C ASN A 175 7.69 -6.17 -9.98
N ARG A 176 8.72 -5.64 -9.34
CA ARG A 176 9.63 -6.35 -8.45
C ARG A 176 9.65 -5.65 -7.11
N ARG A 177 9.15 -6.33 -6.08
CA ARG A 177 8.94 -5.75 -4.76
C ARG A 177 9.57 -6.60 -3.68
N VAL A 178 10.23 -5.93 -2.74
CA VAL A 178 10.64 -6.52 -1.45
C VAL A 178 10.15 -5.58 -0.36
N ARG A 179 9.45 -6.12 0.63
CA ARG A 179 8.99 -5.39 1.81
C ARG A 179 9.35 -6.18 3.06
N VAL A 180 9.81 -5.45 4.07
CA VAL A 180 10.08 -6.00 5.41
C VAL A 180 9.55 -5.01 6.43
N GLY A 181 8.85 -5.51 7.44
CA GLY A 181 8.31 -4.63 8.46
C GLY A 181 7.87 -5.40 9.71
N GLY A 182 7.43 -4.65 10.69
CA GLY A 182 6.92 -5.24 11.91
C GLY A 182 6.47 -4.23 12.95
N ASN A 183 6.02 -4.76 14.06
CA ASN A 183 5.56 -4.04 15.23
C ASN A 183 6.24 -4.62 16.47
N LEU A 184 6.71 -3.74 17.33
CA LEU A 184 7.15 -4.06 18.69
C LEU A 184 6.34 -3.22 19.66
N THR A 185 5.61 -3.85 20.56
CA THR A 185 4.83 -3.19 21.63
C THR A 185 5.31 -3.69 22.99
N TYR A 186 5.57 -2.76 23.90
CA TYR A 186 5.86 -3.05 25.29
C TYR A 186 4.64 -2.69 26.16
N HIS A 187 4.23 -3.61 27.01
CA HIS A 187 3.19 -3.40 28.02
C HIS A 187 3.85 -3.15 29.37
N ASP A 188 3.70 -1.95 29.88
CA ASP A 188 4.35 -1.59 31.15
C ASP A 188 3.68 -2.31 32.34
N PRO A 189 4.39 -3.16 33.08
CA PRO A 189 3.81 -3.87 34.20
C PRO A 189 3.60 -3.00 35.43
N ARG A 190 4.22 -1.82 35.49
CA ARG A 190 4.13 -0.89 36.65
C ARG A 190 2.97 0.07 36.51
N VAL A 191 2.58 0.39 35.27
CA VAL A 191 1.50 1.34 34.97
C VAL A 191 0.42 0.59 34.18
N GLN A 192 -0.63 0.22 34.89
CA GLN A 192 -1.74 -0.49 34.26
C GLN A 192 -2.36 0.35 33.12
N GLY A 193 -2.55 -0.28 31.96
CA GLY A 193 -3.13 0.37 30.80
C GLY A 193 -2.13 1.17 29.95
N LEU A 194 -0.84 1.22 30.34
CA LEU A 194 0.21 1.86 29.53
C LEU A 194 0.87 0.84 28.60
N ASN A 195 0.85 1.14 27.30
CA ASN A 195 1.64 0.43 26.31
C ASN A 195 2.25 1.43 25.31
N TYR A 196 3.44 1.12 24.86
CA TYR A 196 4.15 1.93 23.86
C TYR A 196 5.01 1.05 22.99
N GLY A 197 5.38 1.57 21.85
CA GLY A 197 6.13 0.78 20.87
C GLY A 197 6.39 1.52 19.59
N VAL A 198 6.70 0.72 18.56
CA VAL A 198 7.05 1.24 17.25
C VAL A 198 6.55 0.30 16.16
N ASN A 199 6.01 0.86 15.08
CA ASN A 199 5.81 0.16 13.81
C ASN A 199 6.92 0.60 12.86
N VAL A 200 7.48 -0.35 12.11
CA VAL A 200 8.50 -0.09 11.10
C VAL A 200 8.14 -0.79 9.82
N ASN A 201 8.45 -0.18 8.69
CA ASN A 201 8.27 -0.81 7.38
C ASN A 201 9.29 -0.23 6.40
N TYR A 202 9.89 -1.12 5.61
CA TYR A 202 10.76 -0.80 4.50
C TYR A 202 10.23 -1.45 3.24
N LEU A 203 10.19 -0.71 2.16
CA LEU A 203 9.77 -1.14 0.83
C LEU A 203 10.83 -0.77 -0.19
N TYR A 204 11.33 -1.76 -0.92
CA TYR A 204 11.97 -1.58 -2.22
C TYR A 204 11.00 -2.01 -3.31
N ASN A 205 10.81 -1.16 -4.31
CA ASN A 205 9.92 -1.43 -5.43
C ASN A 205 10.54 -0.93 -6.73
N ASP A 206 10.69 -1.83 -7.71
CA ASP A 206 11.15 -1.53 -9.06
C ASP A 206 10.06 -1.98 -10.04
N TYR A 207 9.44 -1.04 -10.73
CA TYR A 207 8.27 -1.33 -11.56
C TYR A 207 8.16 -0.39 -12.75
N THR A 208 7.48 -0.85 -13.78
CA THR A 208 7.04 -0.03 -14.90
C THR A 208 5.53 0.10 -14.93
N GLY A 209 5.05 1.24 -15.35
CA GLY A 209 3.64 1.48 -15.63
C GLY A 209 3.36 1.35 -17.11
N PHE A 210 2.27 0.68 -17.47
CA PHE A 210 1.77 0.69 -18.84
C PHE A 210 0.74 1.81 -18.97
N PHE A 211 1.13 2.91 -19.61
CA PHE A 211 0.29 4.09 -19.68
C PHE A 211 -0.53 4.15 -20.99
N ILE A 212 0.10 3.92 -22.14
CA ILE A 212 -0.56 3.97 -23.43
C ILE A 212 0.05 2.92 -24.38
N TRP A 213 -0.78 2.25 -25.16
CA TRP A 213 -0.33 1.30 -26.19
C TRP A 213 0.30 2.02 -27.38
N ARG A 214 1.09 1.26 -28.15
CA ARG A 214 1.74 1.74 -29.39
C ARG A 214 0.71 2.04 -30.48
N SER A 215 -0.22 1.10 -30.71
CA SER A 215 -1.31 1.22 -31.66
C SER A 215 -2.47 0.29 -31.27
N PRO A 216 -3.66 0.47 -31.85
CA PRO A 216 -4.79 -0.46 -31.67
C PRO A 216 -4.48 -1.90 -32.08
N GLU A 217 -3.60 -2.10 -33.07
CA GLU A 217 -3.17 -3.40 -33.57
C GLU A 217 -2.16 -4.07 -32.62
N GLU A 218 -1.45 -3.26 -31.83
CA GLU A 218 -0.44 -3.70 -30.86
C GLU A 218 -0.81 -3.28 -29.42
N PRO A 219 -1.94 -3.73 -28.87
CA PRO A 219 -2.47 -3.22 -27.58
C PRO A 219 -1.66 -3.69 -26.35
N TYR A 220 -0.74 -4.63 -26.54
CA TYR A 220 0.12 -5.16 -25.47
C TYR A 220 1.53 -4.57 -25.50
N ILE A 221 1.85 -3.76 -26.50
CA ILE A 221 3.14 -3.08 -26.64
C ILE A 221 2.96 -1.64 -26.22
N GLN A 222 3.83 -1.17 -25.31
CA GLN A 222 3.77 0.19 -24.84
C GLN A 222 4.32 1.16 -25.89
N SER A 223 3.72 2.36 -25.95
CA SER A 223 4.27 3.47 -26.72
C SER A 223 5.66 3.82 -26.22
N PRO A 224 6.66 3.98 -27.10
CA PRO A 224 8.01 4.38 -26.71
C PRO A 224 8.05 5.71 -25.94
N LEU A 225 7.09 6.61 -26.19
CA LEU A 225 6.95 7.89 -25.52
C LEU A 225 6.51 7.78 -24.05
N ALA A 226 5.95 6.65 -23.66
CA ALA A 226 5.38 6.42 -22.34
C ALA A 226 6.06 5.28 -21.57
N ASN A 227 7.20 4.76 -22.05
CA ASN A 227 7.92 3.68 -21.41
C ASN A 227 8.79 4.20 -20.26
N MET A 228 8.14 4.41 -19.13
CA MET A 228 8.78 4.87 -17.91
C MET A 228 8.66 3.85 -16.79
N GLY A 229 9.80 3.54 -16.19
CA GLY A 229 9.89 2.77 -14.96
C GLY A 229 10.10 3.68 -13.75
N ARG A 230 9.89 3.13 -12.58
CA ARG A 230 10.16 3.79 -11.31
C ARG A 230 10.81 2.83 -10.33
N ARG A 231 11.89 3.27 -9.73
CA ARG A 231 12.55 2.57 -8.63
C ARG A 231 12.38 3.37 -7.36
N GLU A 232 11.85 2.73 -6.33
CA GLU A 232 11.49 3.39 -5.09
C GLU A 232 12.09 2.67 -3.88
N ASN A 233 12.60 3.47 -2.94
CA ASN A 233 12.93 3.06 -1.59
C ASN A 233 12.07 3.88 -0.65
N THR A 234 11.23 3.21 0.13
CA THR A 234 10.34 3.89 1.06
C THR A 234 10.44 3.24 2.42
N PHE A 235 10.55 4.01 3.48
CA PHE A 235 10.45 3.50 4.83
C PHE A 235 9.72 4.45 5.75
N TYR A 236 9.13 3.89 6.79
CA TYR A 236 8.58 4.64 7.89
C TYR A 236 8.91 4.02 9.24
N ILE A 237 8.93 4.88 10.26
CA ILE A 237 9.05 4.52 11.66
C ILE A 237 7.95 5.28 12.39
N ASP A 238 7.00 4.54 12.99
CA ASP A 238 5.84 5.09 13.69
C ASP A 238 5.92 4.77 15.18
N PRO A 239 6.52 5.61 16.03
CA PRO A 239 6.42 5.45 17.47
C PRO A 239 5.00 5.74 17.95
N PHE A 240 4.56 5.02 18.97
CA PHE A 240 3.27 5.23 19.58
C PHE A 240 3.30 5.01 21.09
N LEU A 241 2.38 5.69 21.78
CA LEU A 241 2.10 5.49 23.19
C LEU A 241 0.59 5.53 23.39
N ASN A 242 0.07 4.53 24.10
CA ASN A 242 -1.32 4.47 24.51
C ASN A 242 -1.39 4.32 26.02
N TYR A 243 -2.23 5.12 26.65
CA TYR A 243 -2.54 5.00 28.07
C TYR A 243 -4.05 4.99 28.25
N THR A 244 -4.57 3.94 28.87
CA THR A 244 -5.99 3.81 29.18
C THR A 244 -6.16 3.72 30.69
N ASN A 245 -6.84 4.70 31.26
CA ASN A 245 -7.24 4.68 32.66
C ASN A 245 -8.67 4.12 32.75
N SER A 246 -8.80 2.89 33.21
CA SER A 246 -10.09 2.21 33.32
C SER A 246 -10.99 2.81 34.39
N GLU A 247 -10.43 3.36 35.48
CA GLU A 247 -11.21 3.95 36.57
C GLU A 247 -11.85 5.28 36.14
N LYS A 248 -11.10 6.09 35.37
CA LYS A 248 -11.59 7.38 34.85
C LYS A 248 -12.26 7.29 33.49
N GLY A 249 -12.25 6.10 32.85
CA GLY A 249 -12.78 5.89 31.50
C GLY A 249 -12.06 6.70 30.40
N THR A 250 -10.81 7.14 30.65
CA THR A 250 -10.06 7.98 29.71
C THR A 250 -9.02 7.18 28.94
N THR A 251 -8.86 7.51 27.65
CA THR A 251 -7.81 6.94 26.82
C THR A 251 -7.03 8.05 26.14
N HIS A 252 -5.70 8.01 26.31
CA HIS A 252 -4.77 8.92 25.67
C HIS A 252 -3.95 8.15 24.65
N ARG A 253 -3.84 8.68 23.43
CA ARG A 253 -3.07 8.07 22.35
C ARG A 253 -2.16 9.11 21.73
N PHE A 254 -0.89 8.80 21.68
CA PHE A 254 0.11 9.57 20.96
C PHE A 254 0.67 8.70 19.84
N LYS A 255 0.81 9.27 18.64
CA LYS A 255 1.45 8.63 17.48
C LYS A 255 2.28 9.67 16.74
N GLY A 256 3.45 9.24 16.30
CA GLY A 256 4.31 10.03 15.43
C GLY A 256 4.67 9.23 14.17
N ARG A 257 5.14 9.90 13.14
CA ARG A 257 5.68 9.26 11.94
C ARG A 257 6.92 9.96 11.48
N PHE A 258 7.97 9.17 11.27
CA PHE A 258 9.06 9.51 10.38
C PHE A 258 8.86 8.74 9.08
N PHE A 259 8.85 9.46 7.95
CA PHE A 259 8.60 8.87 6.63
C PHE A 259 9.65 9.37 5.65
N HIS A 260 10.26 8.46 4.91
CA HIS A 260 11.18 8.76 3.83
C HIS A 260 10.79 7.99 2.57
N ARG A 261 10.83 8.67 1.43
CA ARG A 261 10.66 8.07 0.11
C ARG A 261 11.69 8.63 -0.86
N GLY A 262 12.59 7.77 -1.31
CA GLY A 262 13.45 8.02 -2.46
C GLY A 262 12.80 7.41 -3.70
N SER A 263 12.66 8.20 -4.76
CA SER A 263 12.06 7.73 -6.02
C SER A 263 12.91 8.18 -7.20
N ARG A 264 13.24 7.24 -8.09
CA ARG A 264 13.97 7.50 -9.33
C ARG A 264 13.13 7.06 -10.52
N ILE A 265 12.91 7.95 -11.47
CA ILE A 265 12.27 7.62 -12.74
C ILE A 265 13.35 7.04 -13.67
N ILE A 266 13.03 5.94 -14.34
CA ILE A 266 13.89 5.26 -15.29
C ILE A 266 13.19 5.28 -16.63
N THR A 267 13.83 5.84 -17.64
CA THR A 267 13.32 5.84 -19.01
C THR A 267 13.94 4.67 -19.76
N HIS A 268 13.10 3.80 -20.32
CA HIS A 268 13.53 2.62 -21.06
C HIS A 268 13.55 2.84 -22.57
N THR A 269 13.51 4.11 -23.02
CA THR A 269 13.58 4.37 -24.45
C THR A 269 15.00 4.14 -24.97
N THR A 270 15.11 3.29 -25.99
CA THR A 270 16.36 3.03 -26.73
C THR A 270 16.43 3.82 -28.02
N ASP A 271 15.35 4.53 -28.37
CA ASP A 271 15.25 5.27 -29.63
C ASP A 271 15.72 6.72 -29.44
N LYS A 272 16.93 6.99 -29.95
CA LYS A 272 17.53 8.35 -29.93
C LYS A 272 16.68 9.38 -30.65
N SER A 273 15.92 9.00 -31.70
CA SER A 273 15.09 9.92 -32.47
C SER A 273 13.94 10.49 -31.63
N LEU A 274 13.41 9.70 -30.69
CA LEU A 274 12.38 10.12 -29.74
C LEU A 274 12.94 11.02 -28.66
N PHE A 275 14.19 10.81 -28.26
CA PHE A 275 14.90 11.70 -27.32
C PHE A 275 15.08 13.09 -27.95
N ASP A 276 15.38 13.15 -29.25
CA ASP A 276 15.51 14.42 -29.99
C ASP A 276 14.17 15.14 -30.15
N ILE A 277 13.07 14.42 -30.32
CA ILE A 277 11.71 15.00 -30.38
C ILE A 277 11.31 15.60 -29.01
N THR A 278 11.58 14.93 -27.90
CA THR A 278 11.28 15.45 -26.56
C THR A 278 12.13 16.67 -26.21
N ASN A 279 13.39 16.69 -26.59
CA ASN A 279 14.25 17.86 -26.44
C ASN A 279 13.78 19.06 -27.30
N ASN A 280 13.31 18.82 -28.52
CA ASN A 280 12.75 19.85 -29.39
C ASN A 280 11.38 20.37 -28.90
N MET A 281 10.65 19.64 -28.09
CA MET A 281 9.42 20.11 -27.42
C MET A 281 9.67 20.88 -26.11
N GLY A 282 10.94 21.13 -25.76
CA GLY A 282 11.31 21.84 -24.54
C GLY A 282 11.16 21.03 -23.24
N PHE A 283 10.93 19.73 -23.34
CA PHE A 283 10.97 18.81 -22.20
C PHE A 283 12.38 18.21 -22.10
N ASP A 284 13.30 18.94 -21.52
CA ASP A 284 14.63 18.41 -21.19
C ASP A 284 14.52 17.43 -20.01
N ILE A 285 14.34 16.14 -20.34
CA ILE A 285 14.27 15.06 -19.35
C ILE A 285 15.65 14.78 -18.73
N SER A 286 16.74 15.23 -19.39
CA SER A 286 18.10 15.08 -18.88
C SER A 286 18.40 16.08 -17.74
N SER A 287 17.63 17.15 -17.65
CA SER A 287 17.75 18.20 -16.65
C SER A 287 16.79 18.06 -15.47
N VAL A 288 15.98 16.97 -15.39
CA VAL A 288 15.27 16.68 -14.16
C VAL A 288 16.33 16.31 -13.11
N PRO A 289 16.66 17.22 -12.17
CA PRO A 289 17.64 16.91 -11.16
C PRO A 289 17.22 15.61 -10.48
N GLU A 290 18.17 14.74 -10.22
CA GLU A 290 17.98 13.72 -9.20
C GLU A 290 17.52 14.48 -7.94
N ILE A 291 16.23 14.56 -7.71
CA ILE A 291 15.74 15.04 -6.43
C ILE A 291 16.01 13.89 -5.46
N ILE A 292 17.28 13.84 -5.06
CA ILE A 292 17.73 13.16 -3.87
C ILE A 292 17.30 14.09 -2.73
N ASN A 293 16.19 13.80 -2.11
CA ASN A 293 15.86 14.26 -0.76
C ASN A 293 15.27 13.12 0.03
#